data_980b556dccbbf431fc678672c0c0c8af
#
_entry.id   980b556dccbbf431fc678672c0c0c8af
#
_cell.length_a   1.000
_cell.length_b   1.000
_cell.length_c   1.000
_cell.angle_alpha   90.00
_cell.angle_beta   90.00
_cell.angle_gamma   90.00
#
_symmetry.space_group_name_H-M   'P 1'
#
loop_
_entity.id
_entity.type
_entity.pdbx_description
1 polymer ?
#
loop_
_entity_poly.entity_id
_entity_poly.type
_entity_poly.pdbx_seq_one_letter_code
_entity_poly.pdbx_strand_id
1 'polypeptide(L)'
;MAAAVSPLAEARALLLSPLGPVARAGQNANPVRVSFEFFPPKTDKAEETLWQAVRRLEPLHPEFVSVTYGAGGSTRERTHRTVQRMLTETTLKPAAHLTCVDASRSEVDEVIRDYKAIGVNHIVALRGDPPGATGIGGAYQPRADGYANATELTQAISRVGGFDVTVGVYPERHPESPSIDHDIDVLKAKIDAGATRAVSQFFFDIDAFLRFHDRVRAAGVTIPLIPGIMPVSNFAGLVRMCGSCGASVPDWLAAHFEGLDDDPETRKLLAASVAAETCARLQEEGFSDFHFYTLNRADLVYAICRVLGVREQSSPIGGGGPQGGGGGLPHTPESGVNPLRHSASLRATSPNGGGLA
;
A
#
# COMPACT_ATOMS: atom_id res chain seq x y z
N MET A 1 28.34 -39.75 -2.32
CA MET A 1 27.64 -39.61 -1.03
C MET A 1 27.82 -38.17 -0.57
N ALA A 2 26.80 -37.34 -0.75
CA ALA A 2 26.80 -35.98 -0.21
C ALA A 2 26.50 -36.09 1.31
N ALA A 3 27.39 -35.51 2.12
CA ALA A 3 27.20 -35.48 3.58
C ALA A 3 25.98 -34.62 3.90
N ALA A 4 25.00 -35.20 4.61
CA ALA A 4 23.84 -34.48 5.12
C ALA A 4 24.35 -33.38 6.06
N VAL A 5 24.08 -32.15 5.73
CA VAL A 5 24.37 -30.98 6.59
C VAL A 5 23.46 -31.08 7.83
N SER A 6 24.05 -31.00 9.01
CA SER A 6 23.29 -31.08 10.27
C SER A 6 22.27 -29.93 10.35
N PRO A 7 21.03 -30.18 10.81
CA PRO A 7 20.03 -29.13 11.03
C PRO A 7 20.53 -27.97 11.91
N LEU A 8 21.47 -28.27 12.82
CA LEU A 8 22.15 -27.26 13.67
C LEU A 8 23.11 -26.40 12.87
N ALA A 9 23.73 -26.93 11.82
CA ALA A 9 24.64 -26.16 10.94
C ALA A 9 23.83 -25.25 10.01
N GLU A 10 22.67 -25.68 9.54
CA GLU A 10 21.72 -24.84 8.79
C GLU A 10 21.13 -23.73 9.65
N ALA A 11 20.67 -24.03 10.85
CA ALA A 11 20.19 -23.02 11.80
C ALA A 11 21.28 -22.02 12.19
N ARG A 12 22.54 -22.48 12.34
CA ARG A 12 23.69 -21.62 12.64
C ARG A 12 24.11 -20.78 11.43
N ALA A 13 23.99 -21.29 10.22
CA ALA A 13 24.23 -20.53 8.99
C ALA A 13 23.15 -19.45 8.77
N LEU A 14 21.91 -19.74 9.14
CA LEU A 14 20.81 -18.76 9.16
C LEU A 14 21.02 -17.66 10.21
N LEU A 15 21.49 -18.02 11.42
CA LEU A 15 21.79 -17.07 12.51
C LEU A 15 23.08 -16.26 12.29
N LEU A 16 24.05 -16.80 11.55
CA LEU A 16 25.33 -16.16 11.26
C LEU A 16 25.41 -15.53 9.88
N SER A 17 24.37 -15.69 9.04
CA SER A 17 24.22 -14.85 7.87
C SER A 17 24.01 -13.41 8.36
N PRO A 18 24.92 -12.47 8.09
CA PRO A 18 24.85 -11.13 8.70
C PRO A 18 23.58 -10.37 8.38
N LEU A 19 22.73 -10.89 7.52
CA LEU A 19 21.43 -10.34 7.16
C LEU A 19 20.69 -11.45 6.38
N GLY A 20 19.62 -12.00 6.97
CA GLY A 20 18.78 -13.02 6.32
C GLY A 20 18.15 -12.57 4.99
N PRO A 21 17.12 -13.25 4.48
CA PRO A 21 16.47 -12.97 3.19
C PRO A 21 16.16 -11.48 2.95
N VAL A 22 15.83 -10.75 3.99
CA VAL A 22 15.54 -9.33 3.99
C VAL A 22 16.72 -8.47 3.47
N ALA A 23 17.97 -8.86 3.71
CA ALA A 23 19.12 -8.09 3.23
C ALA A 23 19.50 -8.44 1.80
N ARG A 24 19.08 -9.59 1.31
CA ARG A 24 19.23 -9.95 -0.11
C ARG A 24 18.19 -9.24 -0.97
N ALA A 25 17.05 -8.87 -0.40
CA ALA A 25 15.97 -8.16 -1.09
C ALA A 25 16.44 -6.89 -1.81
N GLY A 26 17.41 -6.15 -1.22
CA GLY A 26 17.99 -4.97 -1.86
C GLY A 26 19.07 -5.26 -2.92
N GLN A 27 19.45 -6.53 -3.15
CA GLN A 27 20.48 -6.95 -4.11
C GLN A 27 19.90 -7.62 -5.36
N ASN A 28 18.58 -7.81 -5.42
CA ASN A 28 17.92 -8.38 -6.61
C ASN A 28 18.05 -7.43 -7.80
N ALA A 29 18.17 -8.01 -9.00
CA ALA A 29 18.38 -7.29 -10.26
C ALA A 29 17.23 -6.32 -10.61
N ASN A 30 16.04 -6.53 -10.06
CA ASN A 30 14.86 -5.68 -10.30
C ASN A 30 14.60 -4.79 -9.07
N PRO A 31 14.56 -3.46 -9.23
CA PRO A 31 14.21 -2.55 -8.15
C PRO A 31 12.76 -2.80 -7.71
N VAL A 32 12.54 -2.76 -6.39
CA VAL A 32 11.20 -2.86 -5.83
C VAL A 32 10.39 -1.61 -6.18
N ARG A 33 9.20 -1.81 -6.71
CA ARG A 33 8.20 -0.79 -6.96
C ARG A 33 7.06 -0.95 -5.96
N VAL A 34 6.56 0.15 -5.47
CA VAL A 34 5.53 0.15 -4.44
C VAL A 34 4.33 0.99 -4.86
N SER A 35 3.18 0.62 -4.37
CA SER A 35 1.96 1.42 -4.42
C SER A 35 1.26 1.37 -3.06
N PHE A 36 0.46 2.38 -2.74
CA PHE A 36 -0.13 2.53 -1.42
C PHE A 36 -1.63 2.77 -1.50
N GLU A 37 -2.38 2.14 -0.60
CA GLU A 37 -3.80 2.41 -0.43
C GLU A 37 -4.05 3.30 0.78
N PHE A 38 -4.89 4.31 0.61
CA PHE A 38 -5.33 5.23 1.64
C PHE A 38 -6.85 5.21 1.79
N PHE A 39 -7.32 5.50 3.01
CA PHE A 39 -8.74 5.69 3.31
C PHE A 39 -9.09 7.18 3.35
N PRO A 40 -10.20 7.61 2.72
CA PRO A 40 -10.65 8.99 2.81
C PRO A 40 -11.03 9.32 4.27
N PRO A 41 -10.67 10.51 4.78
CA PRO A 41 -10.86 10.86 6.17
C PRO A 41 -12.33 11.10 6.50
N LYS A 42 -12.75 10.72 7.73
CA LYS A 42 -14.10 10.96 8.25
C LYS A 42 -14.20 12.15 9.20
N THR A 43 -13.06 12.62 9.69
CA THR A 43 -12.95 13.74 10.65
C THR A 43 -11.70 14.55 10.33
N ASP A 44 -11.61 15.78 10.82
CA ASP A 44 -10.45 16.66 10.65
C ASP A 44 -9.16 16.02 11.18
N LYS A 45 -9.24 15.35 12.34
CA LYS A 45 -8.10 14.60 12.90
C LYS A 45 -7.66 13.45 11.98
N ALA A 46 -8.61 12.73 11.35
CA ALA A 46 -8.30 11.69 10.39
C ALA A 46 -7.70 12.27 9.09
N GLU A 47 -8.11 13.48 8.71
CA GLU A 47 -7.53 14.18 7.56
C GLU A 47 -6.07 14.57 7.84
N GLU A 48 -5.76 15.10 9.00
CA GLU A 48 -4.38 15.39 9.41
C GLU A 48 -3.52 14.12 9.39
N THR A 49 -4.03 13.00 9.94
CA THR A 49 -3.34 11.70 9.93
C THR A 49 -3.08 11.21 8.49
N LEU A 50 -4.07 11.32 7.60
CA LEU A 50 -3.91 10.97 6.19
C LEU A 50 -2.81 11.80 5.53
N TRP A 51 -2.81 13.12 5.73
CA TRP A 51 -1.81 14.00 5.09
C TRP A 51 -0.41 13.81 5.67
N GLN A 52 -0.27 13.48 6.93
CA GLN A 52 1.01 13.04 7.50
C GLN A 52 1.50 11.75 6.80
N ALA A 53 0.59 10.79 6.58
CA ALA A 53 0.93 9.55 5.89
C ALA A 53 1.31 9.78 4.42
N VAL A 54 0.56 10.62 3.69
CA VAL A 54 0.83 11.00 2.31
C VAL A 54 2.23 11.63 2.19
N ARG A 55 2.51 12.67 2.99
CA ARG A 55 3.82 13.36 2.98
C ARG A 55 4.98 12.43 3.35
N ARG A 56 4.74 11.45 4.21
CA ARG A 56 5.76 10.48 4.64
C ARG A 56 6.11 9.48 3.53
N LEU A 57 5.14 9.10 2.70
CA LEU A 57 5.30 8.06 1.68
C LEU A 57 5.56 8.63 0.28
N GLU A 58 5.19 9.87 0.00
CA GLU A 58 5.43 10.54 -1.29
C GLU A 58 6.89 10.49 -1.74
N PRO A 59 7.92 10.75 -0.89
CA PRO A 59 9.32 10.71 -1.30
C PRO A 59 9.84 9.33 -1.74
N LEU A 60 9.06 8.27 -1.52
CA LEU A 60 9.35 6.92 -2.02
C LEU A 60 8.96 6.73 -3.49
N HIS A 61 8.35 7.75 -4.13
CA HIS A 61 7.92 7.74 -5.52
C HIS A 61 7.13 6.49 -5.91
N PRO A 62 5.98 6.21 -5.24
CA PRO A 62 5.16 5.06 -5.57
C PRO A 62 4.68 5.13 -7.03
N GLU A 63 4.48 3.96 -7.65
CA GLU A 63 3.93 3.84 -9.00
C GLU A 63 2.54 4.51 -9.10
N PHE A 64 1.74 4.31 -8.07
CA PHE A 64 0.47 4.99 -7.86
C PHE A 64 0.08 4.94 -6.38
N VAL A 65 -0.90 5.74 -6.00
CA VAL A 65 -1.58 5.61 -4.72
C VAL A 65 -3.07 5.46 -4.95
N SER A 66 -3.76 4.60 -4.20
CA SER A 66 -5.20 4.45 -4.34
C SER A 66 -5.94 5.05 -3.15
N VAL A 67 -7.13 5.55 -3.40
CA VAL A 67 -8.02 6.09 -2.36
C VAL A 67 -9.32 5.32 -2.38
N THR A 68 -9.65 4.67 -1.25
CA THR A 68 -10.83 3.79 -1.16
C THR A 68 -12.14 4.55 -1.30
N TYR A 69 -13.18 3.81 -1.74
CA TYR A 69 -14.53 4.30 -1.94
C TYR A 69 -15.49 3.49 -1.06
N GLY A 70 -16.31 4.17 -0.26
CA GLY A 70 -17.22 3.49 0.65
C GLY A 70 -18.42 2.86 -0.07
N ALA A 71 -18.95 1.79 0.52
CA ALA A 71 -20.13 1.12 0.02
C ALA A 71 -21.30 2.10 -0.20
N GLY A 72 -22.06 1.89 -1.30
CA GLY A 72 -23.21 2.73 -1.64
C GLY A 72 -22.87 4.21 -1.83
N GLY A 73 -21.65 4.55 -2.22
CA GLY A 73 -21.24 5.95 -2.45
C GLY A 73 -21.11 6.80 -1.19
N SER A 74 -21.19 6.20 0.02
CA SER A 74 -21.17 6.91 1.30
C SER A 74 -19.94 7.81 1.54
N THR A 75 -18.88 7.61 0.75
CA THR A 75 -17.65 8.41 0.81
C THR A 75 -17.36 9.14 -0.51
N ARG A 76 -18.30 9.17 -1.47
CA ARG A 76 -18.08 9.74 -2.82
C ARG A 76 -17.39 11.12 -2.76
N GLU A 77 -17.98 12.05 -2.06
CA GLU A 77 -17.44 13.42 -1.95
C GLU A 77 -16.07 13.45 -1.26
N ARG A 78 -15.90 12.64 -0.21
CA ARG A 78 -14.61 12.58 0.52
C ARG A 78 -13.51 11.97 -0.34
N THR A 79 -13.81 10.88 -1.05
CA THR A 79 -12.86 10.24 -1.97
C THR A 79 -12.49 11.22 -3.08
N HIS A 80 -13.48 11.85 -3.71
CA HIS A 80 -13.26 12.84 -4.77
C HIS A 80 -12.37 14.01 -4.29
N ARG A 81 -12.71 14.61 -3.14
CA ARG A 81 -11.92 15.70 -2.55
C ARG A 81 -10.49 15.27 -2.21
N THR A 82 -10.31 14.07 -1.64
CA THR A 82 -8.98 13.54 -1.30
C THR A 82 -8.14 13.32 -2.55
N VAL A 83 -8.71 12.69 -3.59
CA VAL A 83 -8.04 12.47 -4.87
C VAL A 83 -7.67 13.79 -5.55
N GLN A 84 -8.61 14.74 -5.63
CA GLN A 84 -8.37 16.05 -6.19
C GLN A 84 -7.24 16.79 -5.46
N ARG A 85 -7.24 16.75 -4.14
CA ARG A 85 -6.20 17.36 -3.33
C ARG A 85 -4.84 16.70 -3.55
N MET A 86 -4.78 15.35 -3.68
CA MET A 86 -3.54 14.67 -4.04
C MET A 86 -3.01 15.09 -5.40
N LEU A 87 -3.88 15.24 -6.41
CA LEU A 87 -3.50 15.73 -7.74
C LEU A 87 -2.92 17.14 -7.74
N THR A 88 -3.40 18.00 -6.85
CA THR A 88 -3.02 19.42 -6.84
C THR A 88 -1.89 19.77 -5.88
N GLU A 89 -1.72 19.02 -4.79
CA GLU A 89 -0.78 19.34 -3.71
C GLU A 89 0.43 18.38 -3.64
N THR A 90 0.47 17.31 -4.46
CA THR A 90 1.53 16.29 -4.43
C THR A 90 1.99 15.91 -5.82
N THR A 91 3.09 15.17 -5.89
CA THR A 91 3.60 14.54 -7.14
C THR A 91 3.03 13.15 -7.37
N LEU A 92 2.15 12.69 -6.49
CA LEU A 92 1.57 11.35 -6.54
C LEU A 92 0.61 11.18 -7.72
N LYS A 93 0.46 9.94 -8.17
CA LYS A 93 -0.49 9.53 -9.20
C LYS A 93 -1.68 8.83 -8.52
N PRO A 94 -2.75 9.55 -8.17
CA PRO A 94 -3.87 8.93 -7.46
C PRO A 94 -4.72 8.08 -8.40
N ALA A 95 -5.04 6.87 -7.93
CA ALA A 95 -6.05 5.98 -8.48
C ALA A 95 -7.31 6.08 -7.62
N ALA A 96 -8.42 6.48 -8.19
CA ALA A 96 -9.67 6.56 -7.46
C ALA A 96 -10.38 5.20 -7.44
N HIS A 97 -10.74 4.68 -6.27
CA HIS A 97 -11.65 3.55 -6.22
C HIS A 97 -13.04 3.98 -6.71
N LEU A 98 -13.69 3.08 -7.41
CA LEU A 98 -15.09 3.24 -7.84
C LEU A 98 -15.80 1.89 -7.69
N THR A 99 -17.00 1.93 -7.08
CA THR A 99 -17.86 0.75 -6.93
C THR A 99 -19.17 0.95 -7.66
N CYS A 100 -19.78 -0.14 -8.09
CA CYS A 100 -21.12 -0.13 -8.73
C CYS A 100 -22.24 -0.56 -7.78
N VAL A 101 -21.93 -1.00 -6.56
CA VAL A 101 -22.94 -1.44 -5.60
C VAL A 101 -23.87 -0.28 -5.23
N ASP A 102 -25.16 -0.56 -5.17
CA ASP A 102 -26.24 0.36 -4.75
C ASP A 102 -26.29 1.71 -5.50
N ALA A 103 -25.77 1.73 -6.75
CA ALA A 103 -25.78 2.90 -7.62
C ALA A 103 -26.36 2.58 -9.00
N SER A 104 -27.09 3.54 -9.59
CA SER A 104 -27.55 3.45 -10.97
C SER A 104 -26.38 3.64 -11.94
N ARG A 105 -26.54 3.18 -13.19
CA ARG A 105 -25.56 3.43 -14.27
C ARG A 105 -25.31 4.92 -14.46
N SER A 106 -26.35 5.73 -14.40
CA SER A 106 -26.25 7.18 -14.56
C SER A 106 -25.38 7.83 -13.50
N GLU A 107 -25.55 7.44 -12.22
CA GLU A 107 -24.75 7.94 -11.10
C GLU A 107 -23.27 7.53 -11.23
N VAL A 108 -23.01 6.28 -11.61
CA VAL A 108 -21.64 5.78 -11.80
C VAL A 108 -20.97 6.47 -13.00
N ASP A 109 -21.70 6.63 -14.11
CA ASP A 109 -21.18 7.30 -15.31
C ASP A 109 -20.87 8.78 -15.04
N GLU A 110 -21.65 9.44 -14.19
CA GLU A 110 -21.36 10.80 -13.73
C GLU A 110 -20.05 10.84 -12.95
N VAL A 111 -19.83 9.92 -12.01
CA VAL A 111 -18.58 9.84 -11.23
C VAL A 111 -17.37 9.60 -12.13
N ILE A 112 -17.50 8.73 -13.15
CA ILE A 112 -16.42 8.48 -14.11
C ILE A 112 -16.07 9.77 -14.87
N ARG A 113 -17.08 10.53 -15.31
CA ARG A 113 -16.87 11.83 -15.99
C ARG A 113 -16.25 12.87 -15.05
N ASP A 114 -16.70 12.93 -13.80
CA ASP A 114 -16.15 13.84 -12.78
C ASP A 114 -14.67 13.54 -12.51
N TYR A 115 -14.29 12.27 -12.37
CA TYR A 115 -12.89 11.87 -12.21
C TYR A 115 -12.05 12.28 -13.45
N LYS A 116 -12.58 12.05 -14.64
CA LYS A 116 -11.88 12.49 -15.87
C LYS A 116 -11.70 14.01 -15.93
N ALA A 117 -12.73 14.75 -15.54
CA ALA A 117 -12.71 16.22 -15.56
C ALA A 117 -11.67 16.83 -14.61
N ILE A 118 -11.40 16.21 -13.47
CA ILE A 118 -10.36 16.64 -12.52
C ILE A 118 -8.97 16.08 -12.84
N GLY A 119 -8.81 15.31 -13.93
CA GLY A 119 -7.51 14.80 -14.38
C GLY A 119 -7.11 13.44 -13.80
N VAL A 120 -8.02 12.71 -13.16
CA VAL A 120 -7.78 11.30 -12.79
C VAL A 120 -7.63 10.47 -14.05
N ASN A 121 -6.57 9.71 -14.15
CA ASN A 121 -6.29 8.79 -15.24
C ASN A 121 -6.16 7.32 -14.83
N HIS A 122 -6.46 7.01 -13.56
CA HIS A 122 -6.38 5.65 -13.02
C HIS A 122 -7.58 5.39 -12.10
N ILE A 123 -8.29 4.30 -12.36
CA ILE A 123 -9.44 3.86 -11.53
C ILE A 123 -9.20 2.45 -11.03
N VAL A 124 -9.50 2.21 -9.75
CA VAL A 124 -9.62 0.86 -9.19
C VAL A 124 -11.09 0.48 -9.23
N ALA A 125 -11.45 -0.40 -10.17
CA ALA A 125 -12.83 -0.81 -10.41
C ALA A 125 -13.22 -2.01 -9.56
N LEU A 126 -14.17 -1.84 -8.68
CA LEU A 126 -14.65 -2.84 -7.73
C LEU A 126 -16.18 -3.00 -7.81
N ARG A 127 -16.70 -4.16 -7.42
CA ARG A 127 -18.14 -4.34 -7.27
C ARG A 127 -18.65 -3.48 -6.10
N GLY A 128 -17.94 -3.52 -4.99
CA GLY A 128 -18.33 -3.02 -3.69
C GLY A 128 -19.17 -4.05 -2.91
N ASP A 129 -19.23 -3.86 -1.59
CA ASP A 129 -20.01 -4.70 -0.69
C ASP A 129 -21.39 -4.08 -0.44
N PRO A 130 -22.45 -4.90 -0.26
CA PRO A 130 -23.78 -4.39 0.05
C PRO A 130 -23.79 -3.50 1.30
N PRO A 131 -24.59 -2.42 1.35
CA PRO A 131 -24.73 -1.61 2.55
C PRO A 131 -25.16 -2.45 3.76
N GLY A 132 -24.49 -2.26 4.90
CA GLY A 132 -24.80 -3.02 6.13
C GLY A 132 -24.20 -4.43 6.19
N ALA A 133 -23.47 -4.88 5.18
CA ALA A 133 -22.73 -6.13 5.25
C ALA A 133 -21.61 -6.00 6.32
N THR A 134 -21.77 -6.73 7.41
CA THR A 134 -20.76 -6.85 8.48
C THR A 134 -19.96 -8.14 8.34
N GLY A 135 -19.59 -8.51 7.10
CA GLY A 135 -18.88 -9.75 6.77
C GLY A 135 -19.59 -10.62 5.73
N ILE A 136 -19.09 -11.83 5.52
CA ILE A 136 -19.60 -12.81 4.58
C ILE A 136 -21.09 -13.06 4.87
N GLY A 137 -22.01 -12.67 3.98
CA GLY A 137 -23.36 -13.17 4.18
C GLY A 137 -24.56 -12.39 3.67
N GLY A 138 -24.38 -11.22 3.11
CA GLY A 138 -25.47 -10.62 2.32
C GLY A 138 -25.27 -10.98 0.85
N ALA A 139 -26.11 -11.84 0.29
CA ALA A 139 -26.06 -12.12 -1.14
C ALA A 139 -26.12 -10.78 -1.91
N TYR A 140 -25.08 -10.46 -2.66
CA TYR A 140 -25.07 -9.26 -3.50
C TYR A 140 -26.24 -9.32 -4.50
N GLN A 141 -27.04 -8.25 -4.51
CA GLN A 141 -28.12 -8.08 -5.48
C GLN A 141 -27.83 -6.81 -6.29
N PRO A 142 -27.55 -6.93 -7.58
CA PRO A 142 -27.36 -5.75 -8.42
C PRO A 142 -28.67 -4.97 -8.56
N ARG A 143 -28.60 -3.65 -8.58
CA ARG A 143 -29.75 -2.81 -8.95
C ARG A 143 -30.12 -3.09 -10.41
N ALA A 144 -31.42 -3.13 -10.70
CA ALA A 144 -31.92 -3.34 -12.07
C ALA A 144 -31.46 -2.25 -13.06
N ASP A 145 -31.26 -1.02 -12.56
CA ASP A 145 -30.77 0.13 -13.32
C ASP A 145 -29.27 0.40 -13.12
N GLY A 146 -28.55 -0.50 -12.39
CA GLY A 146 -27.13 -0.39 -12.08
C GLY A 146 -26.24 -1.27 -12.98
N TYR A 147 -24.91 -1.16 -12.78
CA TYR A 147 -23.96 -2.14 -13.29
C TYR A 147 -23.98 -3.37 -12.39
N ALA A 148 -24.09 -4.55 -13.00
CA ALA A 148 -24.29 -5.78 -12.23
C ALA A 148 -23.04 -6.23 -11.44
N ASN A 149 -21.85 -5.86 -11.89
CA ASN A 149 -20.58 -6.30 -11.30
C ASN A 149 -19.42 -5.44 -11.77
N ALA A 150 -18.22 -5.74 -11.23
CA ALA A 150 -16.99 -5.04 -11.59
C ALA A 150 -16.59 -5.18 -13.08
N THR A 151 -17.01 -6.23 -13.76
CA THR A 151 -16.74 -6.40 -15.20
C THR A 151 -17.53 -5.38 -16.03
N GLU A 152 -18.83 -5.22 -15.77
CA GLU A 152 -19.63 -4.20 -16.44
C GLU A 152 -19.15 -2.78 -16.12
N LEU A 153 -18.75 -2.54 -14.86
CA LEU A 153 -18.15 -1.28 -14.46
C LEU A 153 -16.84 -1.00 -15.22
N THR A 154 -15.95 -1.99 -15.30
CA THR A 154 -14.70 -1.88 -16.06
C THR A 154 -14.98 -1.53 -17.53
N GLN A 155 -15.96 -2.16 -18.14
CA GLN A 155 -16.36 -1.87 -19.51
C GLN A 155 -16.90 -0.44 -19.66
N ALA A 156 -17.65 0.07 -18.68
CA ALA A 156 -18.14 1.46 -18.69
C ALA A 156 -17.00 2.47 -18.61
N ILE A 157 -16.02 2.22 -17.72
CA ILE A 157 -14.80 3.05 -17.60
C ILE A 157 -14.03 3.04 -18.92
N SER A 158 -13.83 1.87 -19.52
CA SER A 158 -13.09 1.70 -20.78
C SER A 158 -13.76 2.42 -21.95
N ARG A 159 -15.09 2.46 -21.99
CA ARG A 159 -15.83 3.23 -23.02
C ARG A 159 -15.61 4.73 -22.94
N VAL A 160 -15.45 5.28 -21.74
CA VAL A 160 -15.11 6.70 -21.56
C VAL A 160 -13.66 6.96 -22.00
N GLY A 161 -12.79 5.98 -21.83
CA GLY A 161 -11.39 5.98 -22.29
C GLY A 161 -10.47 6.93 -21.52
N GLY A 162 -9.17 6.71 -21.66
CA GLY A 162 -8.13 7.53 -21.03
C GLY A 162 -7.88 7.18 -19.57
N PHE A 163 -8.34 6.01 -19.11
CA PHE A 163 -8.07 5.48 -17.79
C PHE A 163 -7.24 4.20 -17.85
N ASP A 164 -6.29 4.09 -16.93
CA ASP A 164 -5.72 2.84 -16.47
C ASP A 164 -6.73 2.20 -15.51
N VAL A 165 -7.00 0.90 -15.63
CA VAL A 165 -8.01 0.23 -14.80
C VAL A 165 -7.38 -0.92 -14.02
N THR A 166 -7.34 -0.76 -12.71
CA THR A 166 -6.96 -1.81 -11.77
C THR A 166 -8.20 -2.55 -11.26
N VAL A 167 -8.12 -3.85 -11.14
CA VAL A 167 -9.18 -4.71 -10.58
C VAL A 167 -8.67 -5.54 -9.41
N GLY A 168 -9.57 -5.92 -8.50
CA GLY A 168 -9.24 -6.82 -7.40
C GLY A 168 -9.32 -8.30 -7.81
N VAL A 169 -8.44 -9.12 -7.20
CA VAL A 169 -8.43 -10.58 -7.27
C VAL A 169 -8.24 -11.19 -5.88
N TYR A 170 -8.64 -12.45 -5.71
CA TYR A 170 -8.62 -13.16 -4.42
C TYR A 170 -7.77 -14.42 -4.52
N PRO A 171 -6.57 -14.43 -3.92
CA PRO A 171 -5.68 -15.61 -3.97
C PRO A 171 -6.28 -16.85 -3.34
N GLU A 172 -7.09 -16.68 -2.31
CA GLU A 172 -7.71 -17.75 -1.52
C GLU A 172 -9.20 -17.96 -1.86
N ARG A 173 -9.67 -17.42 -2.99
CA ARG A 173 -11.06 -17.42 -3.48
C ARG A 173 -11.92 -16.31 -2.89
N HIS A 174 -12.69 -15.65 -3.74
CA HIS A 174 -13.72 -14.69 -3.29
C HIS A 174 -14.81 -15.42 -2.46
N PRO A 175 -15.25 -14.87 -1.32
CA PRO A 175 -16.22 -15.53 -0.43
C PRO A 175 -17.51 -16.02 -1.13
N GLU A 176 -18.00 -15.27 -2.10
CA GLU A 176 -19.22 -15.61 -2.86
C GLU A 176 -18.93 -16.43 -4.13
N SER A 177 -17.67 -16.74 -4.44
CA SER A 177 -17.31 -17.50 -5.62
C SER A 177 -17.42 -19.01 -5.37
N PRO A 178 -17.91 -19.79 -6.35
CA PRO A 178 -17.96 -21.25 -6.23
C PRO A 178 -16.56 -21.89 -6.25
N SER A 179 -15.59 -21.30 -6.95
CA SER A 179 -14.25 -21.86 -7.10
C SER A 179 -13.21 -20.80 -7.52
N ILE A 180 -11.93 -21.14 -7.36
CA ILE A 180 -10.80 -20.34 -7.88
C ILE A 180 -10.84 -20.25 -9.42
N ASP A 181 -11.25 -21.31 -10.13
CA ASP A 181 -11.35 -21.28 -11.60
C ASP A 181 -12.39 -20.25 -12.04
N HIS A 182 -13.51 -20.16 -11.32
CA HIS A 182 -14.49 -19.11 -11.56
C HIS A 182 -13.92 -17.72 -11.34
N ASP A 183 -13.13 -17.50 -10.28
CA ASP A 183 -12.48 -16.21 -10.04
C ASP A 183 -11.49 -15.85 -11.15
N ILE A 184 -10.79 -16.85 -11.71
CA ILE A 184 -9.90 -16.66 -12.87
C ILE A 184 -10.71 -16.30 -14.13
N ASP A 185 -11.84 -16.93 -14.37
CA ASP A 185 -12.72 -16.57 -15.49
C ASP A 185 -13.30 -15.15 -15.33
N VAL A 186 -13.67 -14.76 -14.13
CA VAL A 186 -14.07 -13.38 -13.83
C VAL A 186 -12.93 -12.40 -14.08
N LEU A 187 -11.68 -12.75 -13.71
CA LEU A 187 -10.51 -11.92 -14.01
C LEU A 187 -10.32 -11.78 -15.53
N LYS A 188 -10.43 -12.85 -16.31
CA LYS A 188 -10.36 -12.81 -17.79
C LYS A 188 -11.44 -11.87 -18.35
N ALA A 189 -12.68 -11.99 -17.88
CA ALA A 189 -13.76 -11.12 -18.31
C ALA A 189 -13.50 -9.65 -17.97
N LYS A 190 -12.88 -9.34 -16.81
CA LYS A 190 -12.46 -7.97 -16.47
C LYS A 190 -11.35 -7.46 -17.41
N ILE A 191 -10.41 -8.34 -17.81
CA ILE A 191 -9.34 -7.99 -18.77
C ILE A 191 -9.95 -7.70 -20.16
N ASP A 192 -10.86 -8.54 -20.62
CA ASP A 192 -11.57 -8.33 -21.90
C ASP A 192 -12.41 -7.03 -21.87
N ALA A 193 -12.89 -6.64 -20.69
CA ALA A 193 -13.57 -5.35 -20.47
C ALA A 193 -12.62 -4.14 -20.39
N GLY A 194 -11.29 -4.35 -20.34
CA GLY A 194 -10.28 -3.31 -20.38
C GLY A 194 -9.46 -3.11 -19.11
N ALA A 195 -9.46 -4.07 -18.18
CA ALA A 195 -8.55 -4.02 -17.04
C ALA A 195 -7.09 -4.20 -17.47
N THR A 196 -6.19 -3.36 -16.96
CA THR A 196 -4.78 -3.30 -17.33
C THR A 196 -3.85 -3.92 -16.29
N ARG A 197 -4.30 -4.07 -15.05
CA ARG A 197 -3.60 -4.71 -13.94
C ARG A 197 -4.57 -5.26 -12.89
N ALA A 198 -4.08 -6.17 -12.06
CA ALA A 198 -4.81 -6.70 -10.93
C ALA A 198 -4.00 -6.53 -9.63
N VAL A 199 -4.68 -6.16 -8.55
CA VAL A 199 -4.13 -6.16 -7.18
C VAL A 199 -4.83 -7.25 -6.39
N SER A 200 -4.05 -8.08 -5.67
CA SER A 200 -4.66 -9.14 -4.87
C SER A 200 -5.25 -8.59 -3.58
N GLN A 201 -6.32 -9.23 -3.08
CA GLN A 201 -6.65 -9.15 -1.66
C GLN A 201 -5.40 -9.52 -0.85
N PHE A 202 -5.23 -8.92 0.34
CA PHE A 202 -4.14 -9.30 1.22
C PHE A 202 -4.25 -10.78 1.61
N PHE A 203 -3.12 -11.41 1.87
CA PHE A 203 -2.98 -12.81 2.23
C PHE A 203 -1.81 -12.98 3.20
N PHE A 204 -1.80 -14.10 3.92
CA PHE A 204 -0.71 -14.49 4.82
C PHE A 204 -0.15 -15.86 4.48
N ASP A 205 -0.87 -16.67 3.70
CA ASP A 205 -0.38 -17.89 3.08
C ASP A 205 0.24 -17.55 1.71
N ILE A 206 1.58 -17.39 1.70
CA ILE A 206 2.34 -17.07 0.48
C ILE A 206 2.19 -18.18 -0.54
N ASP A 207 2.16 -19.44 -0.11
CA ASP A 207 2.04 -20.57 -1.02
C ASP A 207 0.66 -20.61 -1.69
N ALA A 208 -0.40 -20.18 -1.00
CA ALA A 208 -1.72 -19.99 -1.62
C ALA A 208 -1.69 -18.92 -2.71
N PHE A 209 -1.03 -17.79 -2.46
CA PHE A 209 -0.86 -16.74 -3.46
C PHE A 209 -0.05 -17.23 -4.67
N LEU A 210 1.04 -17.95 -4.47
CA LEU A 210 1.88 -18.49 -5.55
C LEU A 210 1.10 -19.51 -6.39
N ARG A 211 0.39 -20.45 -5.76
CA ARG A 211 -0.49 -21.40 -6.48
C ARG A 211 -1.56 -20.68 -7.29
N PHE A 212 -2.16 -19.61 -6.75
CA PHE A 212 -3.12 -18.79 -7.49
C PHE A 212 -2.46 -18.10 -8.69
N HIS A 213 -1.31 -17.48 -8.50
CA HIS A 213 -0.54 -16.83 -9.56
C HIS A 213 -0.23 -17.79 -10.70
N ASP A 214 0.26 -19.00 -10.39
CA ASP A 214 0.59 -20.02 -11.40
C ASP A 214 -0.66 -20.44 -12.20
N ARG A 215 -1.80 -20.62 -11.54
CA ARG A 215 -3.08 -20.92 -12.21
C ARG A 215 -3.53 -19.78 -13.12
N VAL A 216 -3.39 -18.55 -12.68
CA VAL A 216 -3.69 -17.33 -13.47
C VAL A 216 -2.82 -17.29 -14.72
N ARG A 217 -1.50 -17.56 -14.58
CA ARG A 217 -0.57 -17.61 -15.71
C ARG A 217 -0.86 -18.78 -16.66
N ALA A 218 -1.14 -19.96 -16.12
CA ALA A 218 -1.55 -21.13 -16.92
C ALA A 218 -2.86 -20.90 -17.70
N ALA A 219 -3.76 -20.06 -17.17
CA ALA A 219 -4.98 -19.65 -17.86
C ALA A 219 -4.75 -18.60 -18.97
N GLY A 220 -3.49 -18.21 -19.26
CA GLY A 220 -3.11 -17.28 -20.31
C GLY A 220 -3.21 -15.79 -19.92
N VAL A 221 -3.41 -15.46 -18.67
CA VAL A 221 -3.45 -14.07 -18.18
C VAL A 221 -2.03 -13.52 -18.09
N THR A 222 -1.77 -12.39 -18.73
CA THR A 222 -0.44 -11.76 -18.81
C THR A 222 -0.33 -10.40 -18.13
N ILE A 223 -1.45 -9.76 -17.78
CA ILE A 223 -1.40 -8.46 -17.10
C ILE A 223 -0.64 -8.55 -15.75
N PRO A 224 -0.06 -7.45 -15.26
CA PRO A 224 0.54 -7.42 -13.93
C PRO A 224 -0.45 -7.87 -12.86
N LEU A 225 -0.02 -8.80 -12.00
CA LEU A 225 -0.74 -9.24 -10.82
C LEU A 225 0.13 -8.85 -9.62
N ILE A 226 -0.32 -7.84 -8.91
CA ILE A 226 0.43 -7.19 -7.83
C ILE A 226 -0.02 -7.76 -6.49
N PRO A 227 0.87 -8.38 -5.69
CA PRO A 227 0.53 -8.85 -4.35
C PRO A 227 0.14 -7.70 -3.44
N GLY A 228 -1.00 -7.85 -2.78
CA GLY A 228 -1.50 -6.93 -1.75
C GLY A 228 -0.95 -7.30 -0.38
N ILE A 229 -0.25 -6.38 0.26
CA ILE A 229 0.45 -6.59 1.53
C ILE A 229 -0.24 -5.80 2.65
N MET A 230 -0.67 -6.49 3.70
CA MET A 230 -1.32 -5.89 4.87
C MET A 230 -0.42 -6.03 6.10
N PRO A 231 0.23 -4.96 6.57
CA PRO A 231 0.96 -4.99 7.83
C PRO A 231 0.01 -5.15 9.04
N VAL A 232 0.26 -6.13 9.88
CA VAL A 232 -0.62 -6.53 11.00
C VAL A 232 -0.45 -5.60 12.19
N SER A 233 -1.09 -4.45 12.19
CA SER A 233 -1.01 -3.48 13.30
C SER A 233 -1.99 -3.76 14.47
N ASN A 234 -3.05 -4.51 14.21
CA ASN A 234 -4.08 -4.92 15.17
C ASN A 234 -4.56 -6.32 14.81
N PHE A 235 -4.10 -7.34 15.54
CA PHE A 235 -4.36 -8.72 15.21
C PHE A 235 -5.84 -9.09 15.32
N ALA A 236 -6.54 -8.68 16.38
CA ALA A 236 -7.97 -8.93 16.54
C ALA A 236 -8.82 -8.26 15.43
N GLY A 237 -8.42 -7.05 15.01
CA GLY A 237 -9.01 -6.38 13.85
C GLY A 237 -8.76 -7.11 12.55
N LEU A 238 -7.55 -7.64 12.36
CA LEU A 238 -7.18 -8.44 11.21
C LEU A 238 -8.01 -9.71 11.10
N VAL A 239 -8.15 -10.48 12.17
CA VAL A 239 -8.95 -11.72 12.19
C VAL A 239 -10.39 -11.47 11.71
N ARG A 240 -11.01 -10.38 12.20
CA ARG A 240 -12.36 -9.99 11.73
C ARG A 240 -12.36 -9.64 10.24
N MET A 241 -11.36 -8.93 9.77
CA MET A 241 -11.24 -8.53 8.36
C MET A 241 -11.01 -9.75 7.46
N CYS A 242 -10.15 -10.68 7.87
CA CYS A 242 -9.94 -11.96 7.18
C CYS A 242 -11.24 -12.75 7.04
N GLY A 243 -12.02 -12.85 8.12
CA GLY A 243 -13.34 -13.48 8.10
C GLY A 243 -14.31 -12.84 7.10
N SER A 244 -14.18 -11.54 6.84
CA SER A 244 -15.04 -10.82 5.88
C SER A 244 -14.58 -10.97 4.44
N CYS A 245 -13.28 -11.07 4.17
CA CYS A 245 -12.73 -11.10 2.81
C CYS A 245 -12.27 -12.49 2.34
N GLY A 246 -12.38 -13.53 3.20
CA GLY A 246 -12.00 -14.90 2.86
C GLY A 246 -10.50 -15.17 2.88
N ALA A 247 -9.68 -14.27 3.43
CA ALA A 247 -8.27 -14.54 3.66
C ALA A 247 -8.10 -15.43 4.89
N SER A 248 -7.19 -16.40 4.82
CA SER A 248 -6.86 -17.26 5.96
C SER A 248 -5.92 -16.56 6.94
N VAL A 249 -6.00 -16.97 8.21
CA VAL A 249 -5.05 -16.57 9.26
C VAL A 249 -4.28 -17.83 9.66
N PRO A 250 -3.03 -18.01 9.19
CA PRO A 250 -2.23 -19.16 9.55
C PRO A 250 -1.92 -19.23 11.06
N ASP A 251 -1.82 -20.43 11.62
CA ASP A 251 -1.54 -20.63 13.04
C ASP A 251 -0.23 -19.96 13.49
N TRP A 252 0.79 -19.99 12.65
CA TRP A 252 2.06 -19.32 12.93
C TRP A 252 1.89 -17.82 13.13
N LEU A 253 1.01 -17.17 12.36
CA LEU A 253 0.75 -15.73 12.49
C LEU A 253 0.05 -15.44 13.82
N ALA A 254 -0.95 -16.24 14.20
CA ALA A 254 -1.63 -16.11 15.49
C ALA A 254 -0.65 -16.24 16.65
N ALA A 255 0.21 -17.26 16.63
CA ALA A 255 1.22 -17.51 17.66
C ALA A 255 2.22 -16.33 17.82
N HIS A 256 2.57 -15.64 16.74
CA HIS A 256 3.47 -14.47 16.80
C HIS A 256 2.84 -13.25 17.51
N PHE A 257 1.52 -13.10 17.47
CA PHE A 257 0.83 -11.96 18.06
C PHE A 257 0.17 -12.28 19.41
N GLU A 258 0.24 -13.53 19.86
CA GLU A 258 -0.31 -13.95 21.16
C GLU A 258 0.37 -13.17 22.31
N GLY A 259 -0.45 -12.66 23.23
CA GLY A 259 0.03 -11.92 24.41
C GLY A 259 0.53 -10.51 24.15
N LEU A 260 0.42 -9.98 22.93
CA LEU A 260 0.91 -8.64 22.58
C LEU A 260 -0.20 -7.56 22.56
N ASP A 261 -1.38 -7.83 23.09
CA ASP A 261 -2.49 -6.88 23.04
C ASP A 261 -2.17 -5.55 23.73
N ASP A 262 -1.42 -5.58 24.81
CA ASP A 262 -1.00 -4.41 25.58
C ASP A 262 0.40 -3.90 25.23
N ASP A 263 1.08 -4.50 24.24
CA ASP A 263 2.41 -4.08 23.77
C ASP A 263 2.37 -3.58 22.30
N PRO A 264 1.94 -2.34 22.07
CA PRO A 264 1.83 -1.79 20.72
C PRO A 264 3.18 -1.61 20.01
N GLU A 265 4.28 -1.44 20.75
CA GLU A 265 5.60 -1.23 20.14
C GLU A 265 6.15 -2.55 19.60
N THR A 266 6.10 -3.63 20.38
CA THR A 266 6.49 -4.97 19.90
C THR A 266 5.60 -5.41 18.74
N ARG A 267 4.28 -5.15 18.79
CA ARG A 267 3.38 -5.43 17.67
C ARG A 267 3.78 -4.72 16.37
N LYS A 268 4.20 -3.45 16.44
CA LYS A 268 4.65 -2.71 15.25
C LYS A 268 5.92 -3.29 14.65
N LEU A 269 6.90 -3.63 15.51
CA LEU A 269 8.15 -4.23 15.05
C LEU A 269 7.89 -5.59 14.38
N LEU A 270 7.08 -6.42 15.01
CA LEU A 270 6.69 -7.73 14.48
C LEU A 270 5.91 -7.60 13.17
N ALA A 271 4.97 -6.68 13.10
CA ALA A 271 4.21 -6.41 11.88
C ALA A 271 5.10 -5.97 10.71
N ALA A 272 6.12 -5.15 10.99
CA ALA A 272 7.10 -4.75 9.97
C ALA A 272 7.94 -5.93 9.51
N SER A 273 8.41 -6.78 10.45
CA SER A 273 9.23 -7.95 10.15
C SER A 273 8.46 -8.96 9.28
N VAL A 274 7.24 -9.32 9.69
CA VAL A 274 6.38 -10.26 8.95
C VAL A 274 6.11 -9.76 7.52
N ALA A 275 5.74 -8.49 7.36
CA ALA A 275 5.45 -7.94 6.04
C ALA A 275 6.71 -7.83 5.17
N ALA A 276 7.86 -7.46 5.75
CA ALA A 276 9.13 -7.40 5.03
C ALA A 276 9.60 -8.79 4.57
N GLU A 277 9.46 -9.81 5.43
CA GLU A 277 9.79 -11.19 5.10
C GLU A 277 8.87 -11.75 4.02
N THR A 278 7.56 -11.47 4.10
CA THR A 278 6.60 -11.82 3.04
C THR A 278 7.03 -11.24 1.69
N CYS A 279 7.38 -9.95 1.65
CA CYS A 279 7.86 -9.32 0.42
C CYS A 279 9.19 -9.90 -0.06
N ALA A 280 10.13 -10.17 0.85
CA ALA A 280 11.44 -10.76 0.50
C ALA A 280 11.28 -12.15 -0.13
N ARG A 281 10.42 -13.00 0.44
CA ARG A 281 10.11 -14.32 -0.13
C ARG A 281 9.45 -14.22 -1.49
N LEU A 282 8.52 -13.27 -1.68
CA LEU A 282 7.91 -13.01 -2.99
C LEU A 282 8.93 -12.49 -4.01
N GLN A 283 9.94 -11.70 -3.58
CA GLN A 283 11.03 -11.28 -4.47
C GLN A 283 11.90 -12.46 -4.94
N GLU A 284 12.12 -13.47 -4.11
CA GLU A 284 12.81 -14.70 -4.49
C GLU A 284 12.04 -15.45 -5.60
N GLU A 285 10.70 -15.33 -5.61
CA GLU A 285 9.80 -15.87 -6.64
C GLU A 285 9.62 -14.92 -7.85
N GLY A 286 10.39 -13.82 -7.91
CA GLY A 286 10.44 -12.90 -9.05
C GLY A 286 9.47 -11.70 -8.99
N PHE A 287 8.73 -11.51 -7.91
CA PHE A 287 7.87 -10.33 -7.76
C PHE A 287 8.70 -9.10 -7.40
N SER A 288 8.43 -7.99 -8.05
CA SER A 288 9.08 -6.69 -7.79
C SER A 288 8.09 -5.57 -7.49
N ASP A 289 6.80 -5.81 -7.66
CA ASP A 289 5.73 -4.85 -7.42
C ASP A 289 4.94 -5.26 -6.18
N PHE A 290 4.70 -4.31 -5.25
CA PHE A 290 3.93 -4.55 -4.04
C PHE A 290 2.92 -3.44 -3.80
N HIS A 291 1.70 -3.81 -3.46
CA HIS A 291 0.65 -2.87 -3.07
C HIS A 291 0.41 -2.95 -1.56
N PHE A 292 0.65 -1.86 -0.83
CA PHE A 292 0.50 -1.84 0.61
C PHE A 292 -0.83 -1.23 1.05
N TYR A 293 -1.62 -1.99 1.79
CA TYR A 293 -2.79 -1.53 2.52
C TYR A 293 -2.35 -0.77 3.77
N THR A 294 -2.20 0.56 3.66
CA THR A 294 -1.53 1.36 4.70
C THR A 294 -2.36 1.57 5.95
N LEU A 295 -3.68 1.49 5.86
CA LEU A 295 -4.61 1.90 6.92
C LEU A 295 -4.29 3.33 7.43
N ASN A 296 -3.77 4.20 6.56
CA ASN A 296 -3.25 5.54 6.85
C ASN A 296 -2.13 5.55 7.92
N ARG A 297 -1.38 4.44 8.09
CA ARG A 297 -0.27 4.29 9.04
C ARG A 297 1.06 4.21 8.28
N ALA A 298 1.60 5.37 7.96
CA ALA A 298 2.77 5.48 7.09
C ALA A 298 4.07 4.93 7.70
N ASP A 299 4.30 5.11 9.00
CA ASP A 299 5.60 4.78 9.61
C ASP A 299 5.97 3.32 9.44
N LEU A 300 4.98 2.42 9.62
CA LEU A 300 5.16 0.98 9.46
C LEU A 300 5.48 0.64 8.00
N VAL A 301 4.69 1.15 7.06
CA VAL A 301 4.88 0.91 5.62
C VAL A 301 6.20 1.52 5.13
N TYR A 302 6.54 2.72 5.59
CA TYR A 302 7.82 3.37 5.28
C TYR A 302 9.01 2.50 5.74
N ALA A 303 8.96 1.98 6.98
CA ALA A 303 10.02 1.11 7.49
C ALA A 303 10.17 -0.17 6.65
N ILE A 304 9.05 -0.81 6.27
CA ILE A 304 9.06 -1.98 5.38
C ILE A 304 9.69 -1.63 4.03
N CYS A 305 9.28 -0.53 3.39
CA CYS A 305 9.85 -0.07 2.12
C CYS A 305 11.36 0.14 2.22
N ARG A 306 11.83 0.75 3.33
CA ARG A 306 13.29 0.96 3.58
C ARG A 306 14.05 -0.36 3.69
N VAL A 307 13.47 -1.35 4.35
CA VAL A 307 14.04 -2.71 4.47
C VAL A 307 14.14 -3.36 3.09
N LEU A 308 13.11 -3.21 2.24
CA LEU A 308 13.07 -3.74 0.87
C LEU A 308 13.98 -2.99 -0.12
N GLY A 309 14.73 -2.00 0.33
CA GLY A 309 15.64 -1.25 -0.53
C GLY A 309 15.03 -0.05 -1.24
N VAL A 310 13.74 0.22 -1.06
CA VAL A 310 13.11 1.43 -1.60
C VAL A 310 13.68 2.66 -0.89
N ARG A 311 14.14 3.63 -1.66
CA ARG A 311 14.82 4.84 -1.15
C ARG A 311 14.08 6.08 -1.62
N GLU A 312 14.17 7.13 -0.81
CA GLU A 312 13.76 8.46 -1.23
C GLU A 312 14.62 8.87 -2.42
N GLN A 313 14.00 9.34 -3.47
CA GLN A 313 14.74 9.96 -4.56
C GLN A 313 14.90 11.43 -4.20
N SER A 314 16.14 11.90 -4.17
CA SER A 314 16.40 13.34 -4.08
C SER A 314 15.80 13.99 -5.33
N SER A 315 14.88 14.94 -5.13
CA SER A 315 14.50 15.83 -6.22
C SER A 315 15.78 16.37 -6.85
N PRO A 316 15.93 16.40 -8.18
CA PRO A 316 17.03 17.08 -8.78
C PRO A 316 16.96 18.54 -8.31
N ILE A 317 17.82 18.89 -7.36
CA ILE A 317 18.05 20.29 -6.99
C ILE A 317 18.47 20.94 -8.28
N GLY A 318 17.67 21.87 -8.75
CA GLY A 318 17.96 22.69 -9.93
C GLY A 318 19.35 23.26 -9.77
N GLY A 319 20.32 22.67 -10.46
CA GLY A 319 21.69 23.16 -10.57
C GLY A 319 21.71 24.42 -11.42
N GLY A 320 21.26 25.53 -10.84
CA GLY A 320 21.54 26.88 -11.31
C GLY A 320 22.74 27.44 -10.55
N GLY A 321 23.92 26.88 -10.77
CA GLY A 321 25.15 27.51 -10.37
C GLY A 321 25.50 28.62 -11.36
N PRO A 322 25.83 29.84 -10.92
CA PRO A 322 26.29 30.89 -11.82
C PRO A 322 27.65 30.49 -12.38
N GLN A 323 27.79 30.52 -13.71
CA GLN A 323 29.08 30.54 -14.38
C GLN A 323 29.79 31.86 -14.02
N GLY A 324 30.76 31.76 -13.13
CA GLY A 324 31.69 32.86 -12.85
C GLY A 324 32.98 32.67 -13.64
N GLY A 325 33.24 33.60 -14.52
CA GLY A 325 34.47 33.73 -15.30
C GLY A 325 35.71 33.93 -14.42
N GLY A 326 36.84 33.50 -14.97
CA GLY A 326 38.12 33.44 -14.33
C GLY A 326 38.81 34.80 -14.04
N GLY A 327 39.86 34.73 -13.19
CA GLY A 327 40.83 35.82 -13.02
C GLY A 327 41.63 35.70 -11.75
N GLY A 328 42.87 35.16 -11.83
CA GLY A 328 44.07 35.63 -11.15
C GLY A 328 44.24 35.49 -9.64
N LEU A 329 45.16 34.64 -9.24
CA LEU A 329 45.94 34.72 -8.02
C LEU A 329 46.83 36.02 -8.00
N PRO A 330 47.47 36.55 -6.91
CA PRO A 330 48.20 35.78 -5.91
C PRO A 330 48.31 36.39 -4.45
N HIS A 331 48.93 35.58 -3.59
CA HIS A 331 49.76 35.84 -2.38
C HIS A 331 49.14 36.21 -1.02
N THR A 332 49.35 35.32 -0.10
CA THR A 332 49.69 35.29 1.35
C THR A 332 50.30 36.55 1.99
N PRO A 333 50.56 36.67 3.34
CA PRO A 333 50.11 35.87 4.49
C PRO A 333 49.79 36.69 5.79
N GLU A 334 49.61 35.95 6.87
CA GLU A 334 49.90 36.25 8.29
C GLU A 334 48.80 36.64 9.29
N SER A 335 48.78 35.77 10.28
CA SER A 335 48.74 35.99 11.75
C SER A 335 47.45 36.58 12.33
N GLY A 336 46.87 35.91 13.25
CA GLY A 336 47.21 35.65 14.57
C GLY A 336 46.03 35.77 15.53
N VAL A 337 45.97 34.84 16.45
CA VAL A 337 45.45 35.01 17.83
C VAL A 337 43.94 34.80 18.10
N ASN A 338 43.66 33.63 18.66
CA ASN A 338 42.67 33.35 19.67
C ASN A 338 42.94 34.18 20.94
N PRO A 339 42.04 34.58 21.82
CA PRO A 339 41.52 33.65 22.81
C PRO A 339 40.10 33.90 23.41
N LEU A 340 39.48 32.82 23.82
CA LEU A 340 38.91 32.48 25.12
C LEU A 340 37.89 33.38 25.88
N ARG A 341 36.89 32.66 26.40
CA ARG A 341 36.19 32.79 27.71
C ARG A 341 35.01 33.74 27.76
N HIS A 342 33.95 33.47 28.38
CA HIS A 342 33.36 32.85 29.57
C HIS A 342 31.85 32.94 29.46
N SER A 343 31.07 31.92 29.72
CA SER A 343 30.52 31.42 30.99
C SER A 343 29.42 32.27 31.66
N ALA A 344 28.48 31.53 32.17
CA ALA A 344 27.51 31.80 33.24
C ALA A 344 26.10 32.13 32.74
N SER A 345 25.09 31.42 33.05
CA SER A 345 24.57 30.72 34.21
C SER A 345 23.23 31.28 34.66
N LEU A 346 22.29 30.38 34.95
CA LEU A 346 21.24 30.44 35.98
C LEU A 346 20.01 31.35 35.67
N ARG A 347 18.74 30.96 35.83
CA ARG A 347 18.06 30.13 36.81
C ARG A 347 16.60 29.92 36.40
N ALA A 348 16.14 28.78 36.71
CA ALA A 348 14.82 28.35 37.08
C ALA A 348 13.89 29.37 37.73
N THR A 349 12.58 29.24 37.40
CA THR A 349 11.49 29.25 38.38
C THR A 349 10.21 28.70 37.74
N SER A 350 9.73 27.58 38.21
CA SER A 350 8.31 27.31 38.36
C SER A 350 7.83 28.04 39.60
N PRO A 351 6.52 28.28 39.83
CA PRO A 351 5.61 27.21 40.20
C PRO A 351 4.08 27.42 39.89
N ASN A 352 3.34 26.32 39.97
CA ASN A 352 1.97 26.12 40.50
C ASN A 352 0.83 27.02 39.94
N GLY A 353 -0.36 26.51 39.66
CA GLY A 353 -1.12 25.46 40.25
C GLY A 353 -2.59 25.56 39.80
N GLY A 354 -3.29 24.49 40.00
CA GLY A 354 -4.76 24.47 40.18
C GLY A 354 -5.56 24.48 38.87
N GLY A 355 -6.47 23.62 38.55
CA GLY A 355 -7.27 22.69 39.30
C GLY A 355 -8.66 22.68 38.67
N LEU A 356 -9.23 21.49 38.46
CA LEU A 356 -10.66 21.17 38.41
C LEU A 356 -11.55 21.84 37.32
N ALA A 357 -11.97 21.08 36.39
CA ALA A 357 -13.32 20.50 36.18
C ALA A 357 -13.30 19.63 34.94
#